data_a910c73bc7c2ae6d212aa4931495b2af
#
_entry.id   a910c73bc7c2ae6d212aa4931495b2af
#
_cell.length_a   1.000
_cell.length_b   1.000
_cell.length_c   1.000
_cell.angle_alpha   90.00
_cell.angle_beta   90.00
_cell.angle_gamma   90.00
#
_symmetry.space_group_name_H-M   'P 1'
#
loop_
_entity.id
_entity.type
_entity.pdbx_description
1 polymer ?
#
loop_
_entity_poly.entity_id
_entity_poly.type
_entity_poly.pdbx_seq_one_letter_code
_entity_poly.pdbx_strand_id
1 'polypeptide(L)'
;EPDFIKVVEKAGFGIEANKPKAEEKQEKKEKSGLAPLIISAVLSAVLLYISMGQMLTDRLPVPFFMNMLSSPWGFALTQLLLCIPVLFLGKKFFTSGIPLLFKGHPNMDSLVAVGAGASFIYSVVMTYMIPYDAHAVHNLYYESVAVVITLVALGKHMERRSMKKTALAVQKLMELSPD
;
A
#
# COMPACT_ATOMS: atom_id res chain seq x y z
N GLU A 1 32.05 -21.56 30.59
CA GLU A 1 31.09 -20.79 29.76
C GLU A 1 29.71 -21.44 29.60
N PRO A 2 29.50 -22.79 29.60
CA PRO A 2 28.16 -23.36 29.47
C PRO A 2 27.26 -23.17 30.70
N ASP A 3 27.82 -22.96 31.90
CA ASP A 3 27.06 -22.79 33.11
C ASP A 3 26.39 -21.40 33.27
N PHE A 4 26.98 -20.38 32.66
CA PHE A 4 26.43 -19.01 32.67
C PHE A 4 25.12 -18.93 31.88
N ILE A 5 25.02 -19.64 30.78
CA ILE A 5 23.80 -19.70 29.94
C ILE A 5 22.63 -20.30 30.69
N LYS A 6 22.86 -21.39 31.48
CA LYS A 6 21.83 -22.04 32.28
C LYS A 6 21.32 -21.19 33.46
N VAL A 7 22.17 -20.32 34.01
CA VAL A 7 21.79 -19.45 35.15
C VAL A 7 20.93 -18.28 34.65
N VAL A 8 21.22 -17.75 33.46
CA VAL A 8 20.46 -16.63 32.86
C VAL A 8 19.10 -17.10 32.30
N GLU A 9 19.02 -18.30 31.74
CA GLU A 9 17.73 -18.91 31.35
C GLU A 9 16.80 -19.15 32.59
N LYS A 10 17.38 -19.52 33.74
CA LYS A 10 16.62 -19.73 34.97
C LYS A 10 16.14 -18.42 35.62
N ALA A 11 16.75 -17.29 35.29
CA ALA A 11 16.34 -15.95 35.71
C ALA A 11 15.25 -15.31 34.81
N GLY A 12 14.77 -16.03 33.80
CA GLY A 12 13.69 -15.55 32.90
C GLY A 12 14.13 -14.55 31.84
N PHE A 13 15.44 -14.32 31.71
CA PHE A 13 16.00 -13.52 30.61
C PHE A 13 16.42 -14.45 29.47
N GLY A 14 15.66 -14.49 28.40
CA GLY A 14 16.04 -15.18 27.17
C GLY A 14 17.27 -14.52 26.57
N ILE A 15 18.44 -15.17 26.64
CA ILE A 15 19.59 -14.77 25.83
C ILE A 15 19.26 -15.16 24.40
N GLU A 16 18.79 -14.23 23.59
CA GLU A 16 18.85 -14.35 22.15
C GLU A 16 20.32 -14.31 21.73
N ALA A 17 20.92 -15.49 21.70
CA ALA A 17 22.22 -15.65 21.06
C ALA A 17 22.08 -15.11 19.62
N ASN A 18 22.76 -14.01 19.36
CA ASN A 18 22.81 -13.30 18.08
C ASN A 18 23.18 -14.29 16.95
N LYS A 19 22.17 -14.87 16.30
CA LYS A 19 22.36 -15.84 15.23
C LYS A 19 22.14 -15.15 13.89
N PRO A 20 23.00 -15.41 12.92
CA PRO A 20 22.85 -14.89 11.56
C PRO A 20 21.51 -15.24 10.89
N LYS A 21 20.72 -16.14 11.46
CA LYS A 21 19.33 -16.46 11.07
C LYS A 21 18.32 -15.32 11.27
N ALA A 22 18.60 -14.35 12.15
CA ALA A 22 17.72 -13.19 12.34
C ALA A 22 17.86 -12.19 11.17
N GLU A 23 19.07 -12.04 10.64
CA GLU A 23 19.34 -11.16 9.48
C GLU A 23 18.76 -11.73 8.20
N GLU A 24 18.93 -13.04 7.93
CA GLU A 24 18.30 -13.69 6.76
C GLU A 24 16.76 -13.67 6.80
N LYS A 25 16.15 -13.84 7.98
CA LYS A 25 14.68 -13.71 8.14
C LYS A 25 14.21 -12.28 7.98
N GLN A 26 15.02 -11.30 8.38
CA GLN A 26 14.72 -9.89 8.23
C GLN A 26 14.88 -9.44 6.77
N GLU A 27 15.93 -9.86 6.06
CA GLU A 27 16.10 -9.60 4.62
C GLU A 27 14.99 -10.24 3.77
N LYS A 28 14.59 -11.49 4.08
CA LYS A 28 13.45 -12.13 3.40
C LYS A 28 12.12 -11.39 3.66
N LYS A 29 11.89 -10.88 4.87
CA LYS A 29 10.71 -10.03 5.18
C LYS A 29 10.77 -8.67 4.50
N GLU A 30 11.95 -8.10 4.31
CA GLU A 30 12.13 -6.80 3.64
C GLU A 30 11.93 -6.94 2.13
N LYS A 31 12.47 -8.00 1.50
CA LYS A 31 12.22 -8.34 0.09
C LYS A 31 10.76 -8.70 -0.17
N SER A 32 10.11 -9.39 0.77
CA SER A 32 8.67 -9.69 0.71
C SER A 32 7.78 -8.44 0.84
N GLY A 33 8.26 -7.38 1.49
CA GLY A 33 7.53 -6.11 1.63
C GLY A 33 7.66 -5.18 0.42
N LEU A 34 8.72 -5.32 -0.38
CA LEU A 34 8.95 -4.50 -1.58
C LEU A 34 8.13 -4.98 -2.78
N ALA A 35 7.96 -6.30 -2.94
CA ALA A 35 7.23 -6.86 -4.07
C ALA A 35 5.79 -6.33 -4.19
N PRO A 36 4.93 -6.36 -3.14
CA PRO A 36 3.59 -5.81 -3.24
C PRO A 36 3.57 -4.30 -3.49
N LEU A 37 4.57 -3.56 -3.00
CA LEU A 37 4.71 -2.13 -3.24
C LEU A 37 5.03 -1.84 -4.72
N ILE A 38 5.95 -2.58 -5.31
CA ILE A 38 6.30 -2.43 -6.73
C ILE A 38 5.11 -2.79 -7.61
N ILE A 39 4.39 -3.88 -7.29
CA ILE A 39 3.21 -4.29 -8.03
C ILE A 39 2.13 -3.20 -7.96
N SER A 40 1.85 -2.67 -6.76
CA SER A 40 0.86 -1.58 -6.64
C SER A 40 1.28 -0.32 -7.38
N ALA A 41 2.58 0.03 -7.37
CA ALA A 41 3.10 1.19 -8.09
C ALA A 41 2.96 1.03 -9.61
N VAL A 42 3.28 -0.15 -10.14
CA VAL A 42 3.12 -0.44 -11.58
C VAL A 42 1.64 -0.39 -11.98
N LEU A 43 0.75 -1.03 -11.22
CA LEU A 43 -0.69 -1.02 -11.49
C LEU A 43 -1.28 0.39 -11.41
N SER A 44 -0.87 1.20 -10.43
CA SER A 44 -1.30 2.60 -10.30
C SER A 44 -0.79 3.46 -11.46
N ALA A 45 0.46 3.24 -11.91
CA ALA A 45 1.01 3.94 -13.06
C ALA A 45 0.27 3.59 -14.36
N VAL A 46 -0.08 2.31 -14.54
CA VAL A 46 -0.90 1.85 -15.68
C VAL A 46 -2.30 2.47 -15.63
N LEU A 47 -2.94 2.50 -14.45
CA LEU A 47 -4.23 3.16 -14.26
C LEU A 47 -4.18 4.64 -14.60
N LEU A 48 -3.17 5.36 -14.10
CA LEU A 48 -2.96 6.77 -14.44
C LEU A 48 -2.74 6.97 -15.93
N TYR A 49 -1.95 6.11 -16.57
CA TYR A 49 -1.70 6.18 -18.01
C TYR A 49 -2.99 6.00 -18.81
N ILE A 50 -3.85 5.05 -18.44
CA ILE A 50 -5.12 4.77 -19.12
C ILE A 50 -6.11 5.93 -18.87
N SER A 51 -6.24 6.40 -17.63
CA SER A 51 -7.20 7.44 -17.25
C SER A 51 -6.80 8.82 -17.82
N MET A 52 -5.62 9.32 -17.43
CA MET A 52 -5.17 10.64 -17.89
C MET A 52 -4.76 10.66 -19.35
N GLY A 53 -4.21 9.56 -19.85
CA GLY A 53 -3.77 9.49 -21.24
C GLY A 53 -4.92 9.68 -22.23
N GLN A 54 -6.08 9.10 -21.96
CA GLN A 54 -7.26 9.28 -22.83
C GLN A 54 -7.90 10.68 -22.69
N MET A 55 -7.76 11.30 -21.53
CA MET A 55 -8.24 12.67 -21.32
C MET A 55 -7.36 13.71 -22.04
N LEU A 56 -6.04 13.45 -22.14
CA LEU A 56 -5.11 14.37 -22.82
C LEU A 56 -5.01 14.15 -24.33
N THR A 57 -5.22 12.94 -24.82
CA THR A 57 -4.99 12.60 -26.23
C THR A 57 -5.90 11.47 -26.68
N ASP A 58 -6.84 11.78 -27.56
CA ASP A 58 -7.75 10.81 -28.20
C ASP A 58 -7.04 9.74 -29.06
N ARG A 59 -5.73 9.85 -29.24
CA ARG A 59 -4.90 9.02 -30.15
C ARG A 59 -4.05 7.96 -29.46
N LEU A 60 -4.25 7.70 -28.15
CA LEU A 60 -3.48 6.65 -27.51
C LEU A 60 -3.80 5.28 -28.11
N PRO A 61 -2.79 4.44 -28.36
CA PRO A 61 -2.97 3.09 -28.89
C PRO A 61 -3.48 2.16 -27.78
N VAL A 62 -4.72 2.34 -27.36
CA VAL A 62 -5.39 1.45 -26.41
C VAL A 62 -6.37 0.55 -27.16
N PRO A 63 -6.56 -0.71 -26.70
CA PRO A 63 -7.58 -1.59 -27.28
C PRO A 63 -8.97 -0.94 -27.27
N PHE A 64 -9.79 -1.27 -28.26
CA PHE A 64 -11.14 -0.71 -28.45
C PHE A 64 -12.01 -0.74 -27.19
N PHE A 65 -11.93 -1.81 -26.38
CA PHE A 65 -12.69 -1.98 -25.14
C PHE A 65 -12.15 -1.13 -23.96
N MET A 66 -10.95 -0.58 -24.07
CA MET A 66 -10.34 0.34 -23.09
C MET A 66 -10.52 1.80 -23.49
N ASN A 67 -11.13 2.06 -24.64
CA ASN A 67 -11.30 3.43 -25.13
C ASN A 67 -12.57 4.03 -24.54
N MET A 68 -12.42 5.19 -23.88
CA MET A 68 -13.47 5.94 -23.20
C MET A 68 -14.61 6.34 -24.14
N LEU A 69 -14.28 6.73 -25.39
CA LEU A 69 -15.25 7.18 -26.40
C LEU A 69 -15.98 6.01 -27.06
N SER A 70 -15.27 4.93 -27.35
CA SER A 70 -15.83 3.77 -28.07
C SER A 70 -16.58 2.80 -27.17
N SER A 71 -16.15 2.66 -25.91
CA SER A 71 -16.74 1.76 -24.93
C SER A 71 -16.60 2.30 -23.52
N PRO A 72 -17.43 3.27 -23.10
CA PRO A 72 -17.37 3.85 -21.74
C PRO A 72 -17.45 2.81 -20.62
N TRP A 73 -18.29 1.80 -20.81
CA TRP A 73 -18.41 0.67 -19.87
C TRP A 73 -17.15 -0.19 -19.81
N GLY A 74 -16.57 -0.52 -20.96
CA GLY A 74 -15.32 -1.28 -21.01
C GLY A 74 -14.16 -0.54 -20.34
N PHE A 75 -14.10 0.78 -20.52
CA PHE A 75 -13.15 1.66 -19.86
C PHE A 75 -13.29 1.64 -18.33
N ALA A 76 -14.51 1.81 -17.81
CA ALA A 76 -14.79 1.79 -16.38
C ALA A 76 -14.49 0.41 -15.75
N LEU A 77 -14.90 -0.68 -16.41
CA LEU A 77 -14.62 -2.05 -15.95
C LEU A 77 -13.12 -2.37 -15.93
N THR A 78 -12.37 -1.88 -16.91
CA THR A 78 -10.91 -2.06 -16.95
C THR A 78 -10.25 -1.34 -15.77
N GLN A 79 -10.65 -0.11 -15.47
CA GLN A 79 -10.15 0.62 -14.31
C GLN A 79 -10.52 -0.06 -13.00
N LEU A 80 -11.76 -0.51 -12.85
CA LEU A 80 -12.21 -1.28 -11.69
C LEU A 80 -11.37 -2.54 -11.50
N LEU A 81 -11.17 -3.34 -12.57
CA LEU A 81 -10.39 -4.57 -12.53
C LEU A 81 -8.93 -4.34 -12.11
N LEU A 82 -8.30 -3.26 -12.60
CA LEU A 82 -6.94 -2.89 -12.22
C LEU A 82 -6.86 -2.30 -10.80
N CYS A 83 -7.92 -1.65 -10.32
CA CYS A 83 -7.97 -1.08 -8.98
C CYS A 83 -8.11 -2.16 -7.88
N ILE A 84 -8.84 -3.25 -8.14
CA ILE A 84 -9.08 -4.34 -7.18
C ILE A 84 -7.77 -4.92 -6.60
N PRO A 85 -6.77 -5.32 -7.40
CA PRO A 85 -5.50 -5.81 -6.87
C PRO A 85 -4.80 -4.79 -5.96
N VAL A 86 -4.86 -3.50 -6.30
CA VAL A 86 -4.25 -2.43 -5.48
C VAL A 86 -4.97 -2.33 -4.13
N LEU A 87 -6.30 -2.41 -4.11
CA LEU A 87 -7.09 -2.48 -2.88
C LEU A 87 -6.71 -3.68 -2.00
N PHE A 88 -6.53 -4.86 -2.62
CA PHE A 88 -6.07 -6.06 -1.89
C PHE A 88 -4.70 -5.91 -1.28
N LEU A 89 -3.75 -5.30 -2.01
CA LEU A 89 -2.43 -4.98 -1.49
C LEU A 89 -2.49 -3.95 -0.35
N GLY A 90 -3.41 -2.98 -0.46
CA GLY A 90 -3.70 -1.95 0.52
C GLY A 90 -4.66 -2.35 1.64
N LYS A 91 -5.13 -3.61 1.70
CA LYS A 91 -6.15 -4.05 2.69
C LYS A 91 -5.81 -3.69 4.14
N LYS A 92 -4.53 -3.58 4.46
CA LYS A 92 -4.06 -3.24 5.81
C LYS A 92 -4.56 -1.86 6.26
N PHE A 93 -4.67 -0.89 5.34
CA PHE A 93 -5.20 0.44 5.65
C PHE A 93 -6.66 0.36 6.10
N PHE A 94 -7.45 -0.48 5.46
CA PHE A 94 -8.85 -0.67 5.79
C PHE A 94 -9.02 -1.46 7.10
N THR A 95 -8.29 -2.56 7.27
CA THR A 95 -8.40 -3.43 8.46
C THR A 95 -7.85 -2.79 9.73
N SER A 96 -6.86 -1.89 9.64
CA SER A 96 -6.37 -1.11 10.76
C SER A 96 -7.14 0.20 10.94
N GLY A 97 -7.41 0.92 9.85
CA GLY A 97 -7.95 2.27 9.88
C GLY A 97 -9.40 2.34 10.31
N ILE A 98 -10.26 1.47 9.78
CA ILE A 98 -11.70 1.48 10.06
C ILE A 98 -11.99 1.19 11.55
N PRO A 99 -11.44 0.15 12.19
CA PRO A 99 -11.71 -0.10 13.60
C PRO A 99 -11.21 1.01 14.53
N LEU A 100 -10.08 1.66 14.19
CA LEU A 100 -9.55 2.76 14.99
C LEU A 100 -10.39 4.02 14.86
N LEU A 101 -10.99 4.25 13.70
CA LEU A 101 -11.94 5.32 13.49
C LEU A 101 -13.16 5.17 14.41
N PHE A 102 -13.76 3.98 14.46
CA PHE A 102 -14.92 3.70 15.32
C PHE A 102 -14.59 3.71 16.81
N LYS A 103 -13.33 3.46 17.20
CA LYS A 103 -12.86 3.56 18.58
C LYS A 103 -12.53 5.00 19.03
N GLY A 104 -12.70 6.00 18.17
CA GLY A 104 -12.41 7.40 18.48
C GLY A 104 -10.92 7.76 18.51
N HIS A 105 -10.05 6.89 18.00
CA HIS A 105 -8.60 7.10 17.88
C HIS A 105 -8.16 7.05 16.42
N PRO A 106 -8.63 7.98 15.55
CA PRO A 106 -8.28 7.97 14.14
C PRO A 106 -6.78 8.18 13.96
N ASN A 107 -6.21 7.45 13.00
CA ASN A 107 -4.82 7.56 12.60
C ASN A 107 -4.71 7.80 11.09
N MET A 108 -3.49 7.89 10.56
CA MET A 108 -3.22 8.04 9.13
C MET A 108 -3.90 6.93 8.30
N ASP A 109 -3.96 5.69 8.81
CA ASP A 109 -4.63 4.58 8.12
C ASP A 109 -6.14 4.78 8.04
N SER A 110 -6.75 5.39 9.07
CA SER A 110 -8.18 5.74 9.08
C SER A 110 -8.51 6.78 8.01
N LEU A 111 -7.67 7.80 7.85
CA LEU A 111 -7.84 8.83 6.83
C LEU A 111 -7.78 8.23 5.42
N VAL A 112 -6.79 7.37 5.16
CA VAL A 112 -6.64 6.68 3.87
C VAL A 112 -7.83 5.75 3.61
N ALA A 113 -8.27 4.99 4.62
CA ALA A 113 -9.40 4.07 4.49
C ALA A 113 -10.70 4.80 4.15
N VAL A 114 -10.97 5.95 4.79
CA VAL A 114 -12.16 6.76 4.49
C VAL A 114 -12.07 7.40 3.12
N GLY A 115 -10.96 8.07 2.80
CA GLY A 115 -10.80 8.78 1.53
C GLY A 115 -10.80 7.84 0.33
N ALA A 116 -9.96 6.81 0.35
CA ALA A 116 -9.90 5.82 -0.72
C ALA A 116 -11.20 4.99 -0.81
N GLY A 117 -11.80 4.64 0.33
CA GLY A 117 -13.06 3.91 0.38
C GLY A 117 -14.22 4.72 -0.21
N ALA A 118 -14.36 5.98 0.16
CA ALA A 118 -15.39 6.88 -0.38
C ALA A 118 -15.22 7.07 -1.89
N SER A 119 -14.00 7.32 -2.37
CA SER A 119 -13.69 7.48 -3.79
C SER A 119 -13.97 6.20 -4.59
N PHE A 120 -13.67 5.04 -4.01
CA PHE A 120 -13.96 3.74 -4.63
C PHE A 120 -15.45 3.51 -4.76
N ILE A 121 -16.22 3.69 -3.67
CA ILE A 121 -17.68 3.52 -3.67
C ILE A 121 -18.32 4.48 -4.67
N TYR A 122 -17.91 5.75 -4.68
CA TYR A 122 -18.38 6.75 -5.63
C TYR A 122 -18.14 6.31 -7.08
N SER A 123 -16.94 5.83 -7.39
CA SER A 123 -16.58 5.37 -8.74
C SER A 123 -17.40 4.13 -9.16
N VAL A 124 -17.70 3.22 -8.23
CA VAL A 124 -18.58 2.08 -8.49
C VAL A 124 -20.01 2.56 -8.84
N VAL A 125 -20.54 3.53 -8.09
CA VAL A 125 -21.85 4.12 -8.37
C VAL A 125 -21.85 4.81 -9.74
N MET A 126 -20.81 5.59 -10.06
CA MET A 126 -20.69 6.24 -11.38
C MET A 126 -20.56 5.21 -12.51
N THR A 127 -19.84 4.12 -12.30
CA THR A 127 -19.78 3.02 -13.27
C THR A 127 -21.16 2.45 -13.55
N TYR A 128 -22.00 2.28 -12.53
CA TYR A 128 -23.38 1.82 -12.69
C TYR A 128 -24.27 2.84 -13.43
N MET A 129 -23.96 4.14 -13.31
CA MET A 129 -24.73 5.22 -13.96
C MET A 129 -24.38 5.42 -15.45
N ILE A 130 -23.26 4.90 -15.94
CA ILE A 130 -22.81 5.09 -17.35
C ILE A 130 -23.90 4.77 -18.39
N PRO A 131 -24.75 3.71 -18.26
CA PRO A 131 -25.80 3.42 -19.23
C PRO A 131 -26.91 4.48 -19.27
N TYR A 132 -27.08 5.24 -18.20
CA TYR A 132 -28.11 6.26 -18.05
C TYR A 132 -27.58 7.67 -18.34
N ASP A 133 -26.30 7.90 -18.05
CA ASP A 133 -25.59 9.16 -18.30
C ASP A 133 -24.17 8.89 -18.81
N ALA A 134 -23.94 9.17 -20.09
CA ALA A 134 -22.63 8.98 -20.70
C ALA A 134 -21.54 9.87 -20.07
N HIS A 135 -21.89 11.00 -19.44
CA HIS A 135 -20.94 11.85 -18.74
C HIS A 135 -20.43 11.26 -17.43
N ALA A 136 -21.08 10.25 -16.88
CA ALA A 136 -20.64 9.55 -15.66
C ALA A 136 -19.23 8.93 -15.80
N VAL A 137 -18.81 8.60 -17.02
CA VAL A 137 -17.46 8.05 -17.30
C VAL A 137 -16.34 9.04 -16.98
N HIS A 138 -16.59 10.35 -17.02
CA HIS A 138 -15.62 11.38 -16.67
C HIS A 138 -15.47 11.58 -15.16
N ASN A 139 -16.36 10.99 -14.36
CA ASN A 139 -16.41 11.11 -12.91
C ASN A 139 -15.91 9.84 -12.20
N LEU A 140 -15.06 9.08 -12.85
CA LEU A 140 -14.40 7.91 -12.25
C LEU A 140 -13.13 8.33 -11.53
N TYR A 141 -12.88 7.79 -10.34
CA TYR A 141 -11.73 8.10 -9.48
C TYR A 141 -10.94 6.84 -9.07
N TYR A 142 -11.01 5.76 -9.85
CA TYR A 142 -10.28 4.53 -9.57
C TYR A 142 -8.76 4.72 -9.55
N GLU A 143 -8.23 5.57 -10.43
CA GLU A 143 -6.82 5.93 -10.46
C GLU A 143 -6.41 6.67 -9.19
N SER A 144 -7.25 7.59 -8.70
CA SER A 144 -6.98 8.33 -7.45
C SER A 144 -6.91 7.40 -6.25
N VAL A 145 -7.82 6.43 -6.16
CA VAL A 145 -7.80 5.37 -5.12
C VAL A 145 -6.48 4.60 -5.16
N ALA A 146 -6.08 4.13 -6.34
CA ALA A 146 -4.86 3.34 -6.51
C ALA A 146 -3.61 4.15 -6.18
N VAL A 147 -3.53 5.40 -6.63
CA VAL A 147 -2.40 6.30 -6.39
C VAL A 147 -2.27 6.63 -4.90
N VAL A 148 -3.36 7.00 -4.22
CA VAL A 148 -3.34 7.32 -2.79
C VAL A 148 -2.85 6.12 -1.98
N ILE A 149 -3.41 4.93 -2.19
CA ILE A 149 -2.99 3.71 -1.48
C ILE A 149 -1.51 3.43 -1.71
N THR A 150 -1.05 3.54 -2.96
CA THR A 150 0.34 3.26 -3.34
C THR A 150 1.31 4.27 -2.74
N LEU A 151 1.01 5.58 -2.81
CA LEU A 151 1.87 6.62 -2.25
C LEU A 151 1.97 6.53 -0.72
N VAL A 152 0.87 6.24 -0.05
CA VAL A 152 0.88 6.07 1.41
C VAL A 152 1.63 4.80 1.81
N ALA A 153 1.49 3.71 1.05
CA ALA A 153 2.27 2.48 1.27
C ALA A 153 3.77 2.73 1.08
N LEU A 154 4.15 3.51 0.06
CA LEU A 154 5.52 3.93 -0.19
C LEU A 154 6.06 4.79 0.96
N GLY A 155 5.29 5.79 1.40
CA GLY A 155 5.65 6.64 2.53
C GLY A 155 5.92 5.83 3.80
N LYS A 156 5.02 4.91 4.14
CA LYS A 156 5.21 4.00 5.29
C LYS A 156 6.41 3.06 5.14
N HIS A 157 6.72 2.64 3.93
CA HIS A 157 7.91 1.82 3.69
C HIS A 157 9.18 2.62 3.95
N MET A 158 9.24 3.86 3.45
CA MET A 158 10.38 4.77 3.67
C MET A 158 10.55 5.13 5.15
N GLU A 159 9.46 5.45 5.84
CA GLU A 159 9.43 5.73 7.27
C GLU A 159 10.04 4.58 8.08
N ARG A 160 9.56 3.34 7.88
CA ARG A 160 10.09 2.15 8.56
C ARG A 160 11.59 1.95 8.30
N ARG A 161 12.04 2.20 7.07
CA ARG A 161 13.45 2.08 6.70
C ARG A 161 14.32 3.12 7.41
N SER A 162 13.84 4.36 7.52
CA SER A 162 14.52 5.44 8.25
C SER A 162 14.60 5.15 9.74
N MET A 163 13.49 4.78 10.37
CA MET A 163 13.45 4.45 11.80
C MET A 163 14.40 3.31 12.15
N LYS A 164 14.48 2.26 11.30
CA LYS A 164 15.39 1.14 11.50
C LYS A 164 16.85 1.56 11.48
N LYS A 165 17.24 2.45 10.55
CA LYS A 165 18.61 2.99 10.50
C LYS A 165 18.96 3.79 11.75
N THR A 166 18.05 4.61 12.24
CA THR A 166 18.24 5.41 13.46
C THR A 166 18.38 4.51 14.69
N ALA A 167 17.54 3.50 14.84
CA ALA A 167 17.62 2.55 15.95
C ALA A 167 18.97 1.80 15.99
N LEU A 168 19.46 1.35 14.84
CA LEU A 168 20.77 0.71 14.73
C LEU A 168 21.93 1.65 15.07
N ALA A 169 21.83 2.93 14.70
CA ALA A 169 22.86 3.92 15.05
C ALA A 169 22.91 4.17 16.57
N VAL A 170 21.74 4.31 17.21
CA VAL A 170 21.64 4.46 18.67
C VAL A 170 22.18 3.21 19.39
N GLN A 171 21.83 2.01 18.93
CA GLN A 171 22.35 0.77 19.52
C GLN A 171 23.87 0.69 19.45
N LYS A 172 24.48 1.04 18.31
CA LYS A 172 25.96 1.09 18.17
C LYS A 172 26.61 2.10 19.10
N LEU A 173 25.97 3.25 19.35
CA LEU A 173 26.49 4.25 20.30
C LEU A 173 26.41 3.74 21.73
N MET A 174 25.37 3.00 22.10
CA MET A 174 25.24 2.38 23.42
C MET A 174 26.28 1.28 23.64
N GLU A 175 26.61 0.50 22.61
CA GLU A 175 27.67 -0.52 22.67
C GLU A 175 29.09 0.06 22.82
N LEU A 176 29.29 1.34 22.41
CA LEU A 176 30.57 2.05 22.50
C LEU A 176 30.75 2.86 23.80
N SER A 177 29.70 2.95 24.64
CA SER A 177 29.80 3.61 25.96
C SER A 177 30.37 2.60 26.95
N PRO A 178 31.63 2.75 27.41
CA PRO A 178 32.17 1.92 28.50
C PRO A 178 31.47 2.33 29.81
N ASP A 179 31.13 1.34 30.64
CA ASP A 179 30.72 1.52 32.05
C ASP A 179 31.79 2.21 32.87
#